data_1eee8839723cd9f8ad64428c89212893
#
_entry.id   1eee8839723cd9f8ad64428c89212893
#
_cell.length_a   1.000
_cell.length_b   1.000
_cell.length_c   1.000
_cell.angle_alpha   90.00
_cell.angle_beta   90.00
_cell.angle_gamma   90.00
#
_symmetry.space_group_name_H-M   'P 1'
#
loop_
_entity.id
_entity.type
_entity.pdbx_description
1 polymer ?
#
loop_
_entity_poly.entity_id
_entity_poly.type
_entity_poly.pdbx_seq_one_letter_code
_entity_poly.pdbx_strand_id
1 'polypeptide(L)'
;MAILMDVRNLVTRFYTQDGVVHAVNGISYTMEEGEILGVVGESGCGKSVHALSIMRLIPSPPGKIEGGEVWFDGRDLLKLSEAEMHHVRGAEIAMVFQDPMTSFNPVFTIGFQIMEALKLHQGMDDKQARERAEELLTMVGIPEAKTRLDDYPHQFSGGMRQRAMIAMALSCNPKLLIADEPTTALDVTIQAQIIDLVKRLQEQLGMAVMWITHDLGVVARLAQRINVMYAGFIIERGNVKDIYKRPRHPYTMGLLGSLPRLDEEPGTKLVSIPGLPPDLIDLPPGCPFVPRCTYAVDRCVEERPTLKEADGVNHTVACWRWEEIAGRSR
;
A
#
# COMPACT_ATOMS: atom_id res chain seq x y z
N MET A 1 14.69 -4.08 15.14
CA MET A 1 14.32 -2.68 14.90
C MET A 1 13.10 -2.35 15.74
N ALA A 2 12.86 -1.07 16.07
CA ALA A 2 11.68 -0.70 16.84
C ALA A 2 10.41 -0.80 15.97
N ILE A 3 9.27 -1.12 16.60
CA ILE A 3 7.98 -1.13 15.89
C ILE A 3 7.53 0.32 15.73
N LEU A 4 7.40 0.75 14.48
CA LEU A 4 6.88 2.07 14.11
C LEU A 4 5.34 2.08 14.09
N MET A 5 4.74 1.03 13.51
CA MET A 5 3.29 0.90 13.41
C MET A 5 2.83 -0.51 13.80
N ASP A 6 1.73 -0.57 14.56
CA ASP A 6 1.07 -1.81 14.97
C ASP A 6 -0.43 -1.67 14.73
N VAL A 7 -0.92 -2.37 13.72
CA VAL A 7 -2.34 -2.42 13.35
C VAL A 7 -2.95 -3.67 13.98
N ARG A 8 -4.04 -3.50 14.73
CA ARG A 8 -4.70 -4.58 15.49
C ARG A 8 -6.17 -4.63 15.15
N ASN A 9 -6.62 -5.73 14.57
CA ASN A 9 -8.03 -6.03 14.29
C ASN A 9 -8.79 -4.88 13.60
N LEU A 10 -8.15 -4.16 12.67
CA LEU A 10 -8.75 -3.03 11.97
C LEU A 10 -9.93 -3.48 11.11
N VAL A 11 -11.09 -2.84 11.31
CA VAL A 11 -12.34 -3.14 10.61
C VAL A 11 -12.90 -1.86 10.00
N THR A 12 -13.17 -1.90 8.69
CA THR A 12 -13.80 -0.79 7.96
C THR A 12 -14.94 -1.29 7.09
N ARG A 13 -16.07 -0.62 7.17
CA ARG A 13 -17.32 -0.92 6.44
C ARG A 13 -17.80 0.30 5.67
N PHE A 14 -18.56 0.04 4.58
CA PHE A 14 -19.32 1.08 3.89
C PHE A 14 -20.80 0.69 3.87
N TYR A 15 -21.64 1.59 4.36
CA TYR A 15 -23.09 1.42 4.43
C TYR A 15 -23.72 2.04 3.20
N THR A 16 -23.94 1.22 2.17
CA THR A 16 -24.52 1.63 0.89
C THR A 16 -26.01 1.26 0.81
N GLN A 17 -26.69 1.73 -0.22
CA GLN A 17 -28.09 1.36 -0.48
C GLN A 17 -28.25 -0.13 -0.81
N ASP A 18 -27.22 -0.75 -1.42
CA ASP A 18 -27.21 -2.15 -1.84
C ASP A 18 -26.82 -3.11 -0.71
N GLY A 19 -26.28 -2.58 0.40
CA GLY A 19 -25.86 -3.37 1.54
C GLY A 19 -24.59 -2.86 2.21
N VAL A 20 -24.05 -3.64 3.15
CA VAL A 20 -22.83 -3.31 3.90
C VAL A 20 -21.61 -3.92 3.21
N VAL A 21 -20.75 -3.08 2.64
CA VAL A 21 -19.49 -3.52 2.03
C VAL A 21 -18.44 -3.77 3.11
N HIS A 22 -17.94 -4.99 3.21
CA HIS A 22 -16.95 -5.46 4.17
C HIS A 22 -15.53 -5.23 3.65
N ALA A 23 -15.09 -3.97 3.58
CA ALA A 23 -13.86 -3.58 2.88
C ALA A 23 -12.57 -3.97 3.61
N VAL A 24 -12.55 -3.95 4.96
CA VAL A 24 -11.42 -4.39 5.79
C VAL A 24 -11.97 -5.22 6.95
N ASN A 25 -11.40 -6.41 7.16
CA ASN A 25 -12.01 -7.47 7.95
C ASN A 25 -11.09 -7.98 9.08
N GLY A 26 -10.76 -7.10 10.04
CA GLY A 26 -10.00 -7.49 11.23
C GLY A 26 -8.52 -7.77 10.92
N ILE A 27 -7.89 -6.95 10.08
CA ILE A 27 -6.48 -7.11 9.74
C ILE A 27 -5.57 -6.70 10.90
N SER A 28 -4.48 -7.46 11.08
CA SER A 28 -3.47 -7.20 12.11
C SER A 28 -2.08 -7.46 11.57
N TYR A 29 -1.17 -6.50 11.75
CA TYR A 29 0.25 -6.63 11.38
C TYR A 29 1.06 -5.51 12.03
N THR A 30 2.37 -5.70 12.07
CA THR A 30 3.32 -4.68 12.52
C THR A 30 4.21 -4.21 11.39
N MET A 31 4.78 -3.02 11.53
CA MET A 31 5.76 -2.44 10.63
C MET A 31 6.89 -1.83 11.45
N GLU A 32 8.13 -2.11 11.08
CA GLU A 32 9.31 -1.63 11.78
C GLU A 32 9.80 -0.29 11.21
N GLU A 33 10.61 0.43 12.00
CA GLU A 33 11.29 1.65 11.52
C GLU A 33 12.19 1.33 10.32
N GLY A 34 12.15 2.16 9.29
CA GLY A 34 12.95 2.00 8.08
C GLY A 34 12.58 0.79 7.22
N GLU A 35 11.50 0.08 7.53
CA GLU A 35 11.04 -1.07 6.76
C GLU A 35 10.28 -0.64 5.50
N ILE A 36 10.44 -1.40 4.41
CA ILE A 36 9.54 -1.34 3.25
C ILE A 36 8.63 -2.58 3.29
N LEU A 37 7.35 -2.35 3.58
CA LEU A 37 6.31 -3.36 3.60
C LEU A 37 5.48 -3.31 2.31
N GLY A 38 5.43 -4.41 1.56
CA GLY A 38 4.53 -4.57 0.42
C GLY A 38 3.13 -4.98 0.87
N VAL A 39 2.09 -4.33 0.34
CA VAL A 39 0.69 -4.76 0.48
C VAL A 39 0.15 -5.09 -0.90
N VAL A 40 -0.12 -6.35 -1.17
CA VAL A 40 -0.47 -6.83 -2.52
C VAL A 40 -1.81 -7.54 -2.57
N GLY A 41 -2.44 -7.54 -3.74
CA GLY A 41 -3.69 -8.24 -4.02
C GLY A 41 -4.40 -7.65 -5.22
N GLU A 42 -5.44 -8.33 -5.72
CA GLU A 42 -6.26 -7.85 -6.84
C GLU A 42 -6.95 -6.51 -6.52
N SER A 43 -7.40 -5.80 -7.57
CA SER A 43 -8.21 -4.58 -7.40
C SER A 43 -9.47 -4.87 -6.58
N GLY A 44 -9.89 -3.93 -5.74
CA GLY A 44 -11.07 -4.08 -4.89
C GLY A 44 -10.90 -4.94 -3.63
N CYS A 45 -9.71 -5.53 -3.37
CA CYS A 45 -9.53 -6.39 -2.18
C CYS A 45 -9.32 -5.63 -0.85
N GLY A 46 -9.45 -4.30 -0.82
CA GLY A 46 -9.41 -3.49 0.40
C GLY A 46 -8.08 -2.78 0.69
N LYS A 47 -7.05 -2.87 -0.18
CA LYS A 47 -5.71 -2.28 0.03
C LYS A 47 -5.74 -0.76 0.28
N SER A 48 -6.34 -0.01 -0.62
CA SER A 48 -6.45 1.46 -0.49
C SER A 48 -7.35 1.86 0.68
N VAL A 49 -8.45 1.13 0.89
CA VAL A 49 -9.34 1.37 2.05
C VAL A 49 -8.61 1.17 3.37
N HIS A 50 -7.77 0.14 3.47
CA HIS A 50 -6.92 -0.09 4.63
C HIS A 50 -5.97 1.10 4.90
N ALA A 51 -5.28 1.61 3.87
CA ALA A 51 -4.40 2.77 4.00
C ALA A 51 -5.16 4.05 4.41
N LEU A 52 -6.30 4.31 3.76
CA LEU A 52 -7.18 5.43 4.10
C LEU A 52 -7.75 5.31 5.52
N SER A 53 -7.98 4.09 6.02
CA SER A 53 -8.43 3.85 7.39
C SER A 53 -7.35 4.22 8.41
N ILE A 54 -6.09 3.88 8.17
CA ILE A 54 -4.94 4.30 8.99
C ILE A 54 -4.88 5.82 9.07
N MET A 55 -5.03 6.49 7.93
CA MET A 55 -5.01 7.95 7.83
C MET A 55 -6.31 8.62 8.29
N ARG A 56 -7.35 7.85 8.65
CA ARG A 56 -8.71 8.36 8.95
C ARG A 56 -9.24 9.27 7.84
N LEU A 57 -9.00 8.88 6.57
CA LEU A 57 -9.47 9.59 5.38
C LEU A 57 -10.66 8.88 4.70
N ILE A 58 -11.28 7.93 5.38
CA ILE A 58 -12.51 7.28 4.91
C ILE A 58 -13.66 8.29 4.95
N PRO A 59 -14.34 8.55 3.79
CA PRO A 59 -15.51 9.43 3.77
C PRO A 59 -16.63 8.87 4.66
N SER A 60 -17.12 9.65 5.58
CA SER A 60 -18.20 9.24 6.48
C SER A 60 -19.34 10.25 6.44
N PRO A 61 -20.57 9.89 6.00
CA PRO A 61 -20.97 8.62 5.38
C PRO A 61 -20.42 8.44 3.95
N PRO A 62 -20.42 7.25 3.32
CA PRO A 62 -21.00 5.98 3.79
C PRO A 62 -20.01 5.10 4.59
N GLY A 63 -18.73 5.47 4.66
CA GLY A 63 -17.67 4.67 5.30
C GLY A 63 -17.63 4.86 6.81
N LYS A 64 -17.21 3.81 7.53
CA LYS A 64 -17.03 3.83 8.97
C LYS A 64 -15.90 2.87 9.37
N ILE A 65 -14.96 3.34 10.18
CA ILE A 65 -14.01 2.49 10.90
C ILE A 65 -14.74 1.98 12.14
N GLU A 66 -15.03 0.69 12.20
CA GLU A 66 -15.89 0.10 13.23
C GLU A 66 -15.13 -0.44 14.41
N GLY A 67 -13.85 -0.76 14.24
CA GLY A 67 -13.07 -1.33 15.33
C GLY A 67 -11.61 -1.51 14.97
N GLY A 68 -10.87 -1.93 15.98
CA GLY A 68 -9.44 -2.12 15.94
C GLY A 68 -8.67 -0.98 16.56
N GLU A 69 -7.36 -1.07 16.47
CA GLU A 69 -6.40 -0.05 16.94
C GLU A 69 -5.33 0.15 15.86
N VAL A 70 -4.82 1.36 15.74
CA VAL A 70 -3.70 1.71 14.86
C VAL A 70 -2.68 2.47 15.69
N TRP A 71 -1.73 1.76 16.24
CA TRP A 71 -0.63 2.35 17.01
C TRP A 71 0.46 2.83 16.06
N PHE A 72 0.80 4.09 16.12
CA PHE A 72 1.89 4.71 15.38
C PHE A 72 2.76 5.51 16.33
N ASP A 73 4.03 5.19 16.40
CA ASP A 73 4.99 5.85 17.30
C ASP A 73 4.45 5.98 18.74
N GLY A 74 3.86 4.87 19.27
CA GLY A 74 3.31 4.77 20.62
C GLY A 74 1.96 5.44 20.85
N ARG A 75 1.28 5.99 19.81
CA ARG A 75 -0.03 6.63 19.89
C ARG A 75 -1.07 5.88 19.06
N ASP A 76 -2.26 5.65 19.61
CA ASP A 76 -3.38 5.07 18.86
C ASP A 76 -4.05 6.14 17.99
N LEU A 77 -3.82 6.11 16.68
CA LEU A 77 -4.32 7.09 15.71
C LEU A 77 -5.85 7.16 15.69
N LEU A 78 -6.55 6.06 16.00
CA LEU A 78 -8.00 6.03 15.97
C LEU A 78 -8.63 6.78 17.15
N LYS A 79 -7.87 7.04 18.22
CA LYS A 79 -8.29 7.79 19.42
C LYS A 79 -7.87 9.26 19.45
N LEU A 80 -6.99 9.67 18.52
CA LEU A 80 -6.57 11.06 18.42
C LEU A 80 -7.74 11.99 18.03
N SER A 81 -7.73 13.21 18.52
CA SER A 81 -8.59 14.27 18.04
C SER A 81 -8.30 14.63 16.57
N GLU A 82 -9.21 15.29 15.87
CA GLU A 82 -8.93 15.74 14.50
C GLU A 82 -7.76 16.73 14.43
N ALA A 83 -7.61 17.60 15.42
CA ALA A 83 -6.48 18.52 15.48
C ALA A 83 -5.12 17.78 15.57
N GLU A 84 -5.04 16.73 16.40
CA GLU A 84 -3.85 15.88 16.48
C GLU A 84 -3.61 15.11 15.18
N MET A 85 -4.67 14.56 14.56
CA MET A 85 -4.56 13.88 13.26
C MET A 85 -4.11 14.82 12.13
N HIS A 86 -4.53 16.09 12.14
CA HIS A 86 -4.02 17.10 11.20
C HIS A 86 -2.51 17.27 11.31
N HIS A 87 -1.98 17.18 12.54
CA HIS A 87 -0.54 17.26 12.76
C HIS A 87 0.19 15.99 12.28
N VAL A 88 -0.41 14.81 12.47
CA VAL A 88 0.15 13.52 11.98
C VAL A 88 0.18 13.45 10.46
N ARG A 89 -0.95 13.87 9.81
CA ARG A 89 -1.08 13.85 8.34
C ARG A 89 -0.13 14.86 7.72
N GLY A 90 0.74 14.41 6.84
CA GLY A 90 1.73 15.22 6.13
C GLY A 90 3.03 15.44 6.90
N ALA A 91 3.00 15.59 8.22
CA ALA A 91 4.20 15.78 9.02
C ALA A 91 4.88 14.48 9.44
N GLU A 92 4.11 13.49 9.92
CA GLU A 92 4.64 12.23 10.44
C GLU A 92 4.33 11.04 9.51
N ILE A 93 3.13 11.03 8.93
CA ILE A 93 2.71 10.06 7.91
C ILE A 93 2.31 10.82 6.66
N ALA A 94 2.97 10.54 5.55
CA ALA A 94 2.61 11.08 4.25
C ALA A 94 2.01 10.00 3.35
N MET A 95 1.17 10.42 2.39
CA MET A 95 0.55 9.52 1.43
C MET A 95 0.73 10.01 0.01
N VAL A 96 1.14 9.11 -0.86
CA VAL A 96 1.16 9.26 -2.32
C VAL A 96 -0.02 8.48 -2.87
N PHE A 97 -0.97 9.18 -3.51
CA PHE A 97 -2.18 8.58 -4.07
C PHE A 97 -1.95 8.00 -5.47
N GLN A 98 -2.87 7.16 -5.89
CA GLN A 98 -2.81 6.43 -7.17
C GLN A 98 -2.76 7.34 -8.40
N ASP A 99 -3.52 8.44 -8.40
CA ASP A 99 -3.61 9.36 -9.54
C ASP A 99 -3.01 10.73 -9.20
N PRO A 100 -1.85 11.07 -9.79
CA PRO A 100 -1.24 12.39 -9.59
C PRO A 100 -2.04 13.53 -10.19
N MET A 101 -2.97 13.26 -11.14
CA MET A 101 -3.82 14.30 -11.74
C MET A 101 -4.87 14.83 -10.76
N THR A 102 -5.39 13.96 -9.91
CA THR A 102 -6.40 14.32 -8.90
C THR A 102 -5.78 14.78 -7.59
N SER A 103 -4.49 14.48 -7.37
CA SER A 103 -3.77 14.83 -6.15
C SER A 103 -3.30 16.28 -6.11
N PHE A 104 -3.00 16.87 -7.27
CA PHE A 104 -2.66 18.29 -7.37
C PHE A 104 -3.88 19.14 -7.70
N ASN A 105 -3.99 20.30 -7.05
CA ASN A 105 -4.95 21.30 -7.44
C ASN A 105 -4.45 22.01 -8.74
N PRO A 106 -5.17 21.92 -9.86
CA PRO A 106 -4.68 22.42 -11.16
C PRO A 106 -4.56 23.93 -11.25
N VAL A 107 -5.17 24.70 -10.35
CA VAL A 107 -5.13 26.17 -10.34
C VAL A 107 -4.00 26.77 -9.51
N PHE A 108 -3.24 25.93 -8.80
CA PHE A 108 -2.06 26.35 -8.04
C PHE A 108 -0.78 25.80 -8.66
N THR A 109 0.31 26.56 -8.55
CA THR A 109 1.63 26.09 -9.01
C THR A 109 2.14 24.94 -8.13
N ILE A 110 3.06 24.13 -8.66
CA ILE A 110 3.69 23.04 -7.92
C ILE A 110 4.40 23.58 -6.67
N GLY A 111 5.14 24.67 -6.81
CA GLY A 111 5.85 25.32 -5.69
C GLY A 111 4.89 25.76 -4.58
N PHE A 112 3.77 26.41 -4.93
CA PHE A 112 2.78 26.83 -3.94
C PHE A 112 2.29 25.65 -3.08
N GLN A 113 1.96 24.52 -3.72
CA GLN A 113 1.42 23.34 -3.03
C GLN A 113 2.45 22.65 -2.13
N ILE A 114 3.73 22.59 -2.54
CA ILE A 114 4.81 22.07 -1.69
C ILE A 114 5.08 23.02 -0.52
N MET A 115 5.15 24.31 -0.78
CA MET A 115 5.42 25.35 0.23
C MET A 115 4.31 25.43 1.28
N GLU A 116 3.05 25.17 0.92
CA GLU A 116 1.93 25.17 1.86
C GLU A 116 2.16 24.15 3.01
N ALA A 117 2.57 22.92 2.69
CA ALA A 117 2.89 21.91 3.68
C ALA A 117 4.07 22.32 4.59
N LEU A 118 5.12 22.88 4.01
CA LEU A 118 6.30 23.36 4.75
C LEU A 118 5.96 24.50 5.72
N LYS A 119 5.14 25.45 5.29
CA LYS A 119 4.68 26.56 6.15
C LYS A 119 3.80 26.05 7.27
N LEU A 120 2.84 25.17 6.95
CA LEU A 120 1.87 24.65 7.91
C LEU A 120 2.52 23.79 9.00
N HIS A 121 3.39 22.86 8.61
CA HIS A 121 3.92 21.85 9.51
C HIS A 121 5.30 22.19 10.09
N GLN A 122 6.10 23.00 9.38
CA GLN A 122 7.46 23.35 9.81
C GLN A 122 7.64 24.82 10.17
N GLY A 123 6.57 25.64 10.01
CA GLY A 123 6.61 27.06 10.37
C GLY A 123 7.59 27.89 9.51
N MET A 124 7.94 27.41 8.33
CA MET A 124 8.87 28.11 7.42
C MET A 124 8.25 29.39 6.87
N ASP A 125 9.06 30.43 6.74
CA ASP A 125 8.67 31.62 5.97
C ASP A 125 8.69 31.36 4.46
N ASP A 126 8.24 32.33 3.66
CA ASP A 126 8.12 32.18 2.19
C ASP A 126 9.45 31.89 1.50
N LYS A 127 10.52 32.49 1.97
CA LYS A 127 11.85 32.30 1.40
C LYS A 127 12.40 30.91 1.73
N GLN A 128 12.34 30.53 2.99
CA GLN A 128 12.78 29.21 3.47
C GLN A 128 11.99 28.09 2.79
N ALA A 129 10.65 28.21 2.72
CA ALA A 129 9.78 27.24 2.09
C ALA A 129 10.08 27.09 0.59
N ARG A 130 10.37 28.21 -0.12
CA ARG A 130 10.73 28.18 -1.54
C ARG A 130 12.08 27.51 -1.80
N GLU A 131 13.10 27.83 -0.99
CA GLU A 131 14.41 27.21 -1.07
C GLU A 131 14.30 25.69 -0.80
N ARG A 132 13.55 25.31 0.23
CA ARG A 132 13.32 23.90 0.55
C ARG A 132 12.52 23.17 -0.53
N ALA A 133 11.52 23.79 -1.13
CA ALA A 133 10.75 23.21 -2.25
C ALA A 133 11.64 22.98 -3.50
N GLU A 134 12.59 23.89 -3.79
CA GLU A 134 13.58 23.71 -4.85
C GLU A 134 14.48 22.50 -4.57
N GLU A 135 14.98 22.35 -3.34
CA GLU A 135 15.78 21.18 -2.92
C GLU A 135 15.00 19.88 -3.09
N LEU A 136 13.72 19.85 -2.68
CA LEU A 136 12.86 18.66 -2.79
C LEU A 136 12.63 18.26 -4.26
N LEU A 137 12.33 19.21 -5.15
CA LEU A 137 12.19 18.94 -6.57
C LEU A 137 13.51 18.45 -7.20
N THR A 138 14.63 19.01 -6.75
CA THR A 138 15.96 18.55 -7.18
C THR A 138 16.23 17.12 -6.68
N MET A 139 15.92 16.81 -5.44
CA MET A 139 16.09 15.49 -4.80
C MET A 139 15.32 14.39 -5.56
N VAL A 140 14.12 14.68 -6.05
CA VAL A 140 13.34 13.73 -6.86
C VAL A 140 13.72 13.73 -8.34
N GLY A 141 14.70 14.55 -8.74
CA GLY A 141 15.24 14.58 -10.09
C GLY A 141 14.38 15.34 -11.10
N ILE A 142 13.71 16.41 -10.68
CA ILE A 142 13.06 17.38 -11.59
C ILE A 142 14.14 18.31 -12.13
N PRO A 143 14.33 18.38 -13.48
CA PRO A 143 15.30 19.31 -14.09
C PRO A 143 14.83 20.75 -13.90
N GLU A 144 15.76 21.68 -13.77
CA GLU A 144 15.47 23.12 -13.60
C GLU A 144 14.49 23.41 -12.46
N ALA A 145 14.65 22.73 -11.31
CA ALA A 145 13.72 22.73 -10.19
C ALA A 145 13.27 24.15 -9.78
N LYS A 146 14.20 25.11 -9.79
CA LYS A 146 13.93 26.51 -9.42
C LYS A 146 12.86 27.19 -10.29
N THR A 147 12.91 26.99 -11.59
CA THR A 147 11.93 27.56 -12.53
C THR A 147 10.63 26.74 -12.53
N ARG A 148 10.74 25.42 -12.32
CA ARG A 148 9.59 24.51 -12.27
C ARG A 148 8.67 24.70 -11.06
N LEU A 149 9.14 25.38 -10.01
CA LEU A 149 8.26 25.76 -8.88
C LEU A 149 7.09 26.64 -9.31
N ASP A 150 7.28 27.47 -10.33
CA ASP A 150 6.27 28.40 -10.83
C ASP A 150 5.35 27.78 -11.93
N ASP A 151 5.64 26.54 -12.33
CA ASP A 151 4.81 25.80 -13.28
C ASP A 151 3.58 25.18 -12.61
N TYR A 152 2.52 25.01 -13.41
CA TYR A 152 1.28 24.33 -13.02
C TYR A 152 1.35 22.82 -13.29
N PRO A 153 0.54 22.00 -12.60
CA PRO A 153 0.55 20.53 -12.77
C PRO A 153 0.37 20.07 -14.23
N HIS A 154 -0.41 20.77 -15.05
CA HIS A 154 -0.64 20.41 -16.44
C HIS A 154 0.59 20.63 -17.36
N GLN A 155 1.58 21.41 -16.91
CA GLN A 155 2.85 21.65 -17.62
C GLN A 155 3.89 20.55 -17.37
N PHE A 156 3.64 19.65 -16.40
CA PHE A 156 4.47 18.51 -16.07
C PHE A 156 4.05 17.27 -16.86
N SER A 157 5.02 16.45 -17.29
CA SER A 157 4.73 15.09 -17.78
C SER A 157 4.18 14.20 -16.64
N GLY A 158 3.60 13.05 -16.98
CA GLY A 158 3.09 12.10 -15.98
C GLY A 158 4.16 11.71 -14.95
N GLY A 159 5.35 11.34 -15.41
CA GLY A 159 6.48 11.00 -14.53
C GLY A 159 6.98 12.18 -13.69
N MET A 160 6.98 13.41 -14.23
CA MET A 160 7.33 14.61 -13.48
C MET A 160 6.29 14.91 -12.40
N ARG A 161 4.99 14.79 -12.69
CA ARG A 161 3.93 14.95 -11.69
C ARG A 161 4.06 13.95 -10.56
N GLN A 162 4.35 12.68 -10.89
CA GLN A 162 4.58 11.65 -9.90
C GLN A 162 5.78 11.98 -8.99
N ARG A 163 6.89 12.42 -9.57
CA ARG A 163 8.07 12.87 -8.81
C ARG A 163 7.76 14.08 -7.92
N ALA A 164 7.02 15.06 -8.44
CA ALA A 164 6.61 16.23 -7.66
C ALA A 164 5.65 15.86 -6.52
N MET A 165 4.75 14.90 -6.71
CA MET A 165 3.88 14.37 -5.64
C MET A 165 4.69 13.67 -4.56
N ILE A 166 5.71 12.89 -4.94
CA ILE A 166 6.66 12.30 -3.97
C ILE A 166 7.41 13.40 -3.22
N ALA A 167 7.89 14.46 -3.91
CA ALA A 167 8.55 15.60 -3.27
C ALA A 167 7.64 16.29 -2.25
N MET A 168 6.37 16.50 -2.59
CA MET A 168 5.37 17.07 -1.70
C MET A 168 5.13 16.16 -0.47
N ALA A 169 4.98 14.85 -0.67
CA ALA A 169 4.83 13.90 0.40
C ALA A 169 6.04 13.87 1.36
N LEU A 170 7.24 14.07 0.84
CA LEU A 170 8.48 14.07 1.64
C LEU A 170 8.83 15.44 2.24
N SER A 171 8.05 16.48 1.99
CA SER A 171 8.38 17.86 2.38
C SER A 171 8.68 18.01 3.87
N CYS A 172 7.94 17.31 4.73
CA CYS A 172 8.09 17.36 6.17
C CYS A 172 8.94 16.24 6.78
N ASN A 173 9.68 15.48 5.97
CA ASN A 173 10.49 14.32 6.38
C ASN A 173 9.67 13.29 7.22
N PRO A 174 8.61 12.70 6.67
CA PRO A 174 7.73 11.82 7.40
C PRO A 174 8.47 10.55 7.87
N LYS A 175 8.02 9.97 8.99
CA LYS A 175 8.51 8.67 9.47
C LYS A 175 7.97 7.50 8.63
N LEU A 176 6.78 7.68 8.04
CA LEU A 176 6.12 6.69 7.19
C LEU A 176 5.61 7.34 5.90
N LEU A 177 5.97 6.75 4.77
CA LEU A 177 5.37 7.03 3.47
C LEU A 177 4.42 5.88 3.08
N ILE A 178 3.14 6.18 2.88
CA ILE A 178 2.17 5.27 2.29
C ILE A 178 2.09 5.58 0.79
N ALA A 179 2.47 4.65 -0.06
CA ALA A 179 2.43 4.77 -1.51
C ALA A 179 1.34 3.84 -2.07
N ASP A 180 0.18 4.42 -2.39
CA ASP A 180 -0.98 3.67 -2.89
C ASP A 180 -0.98 3.65 -4.41
N GLU A 181 -0.59 2.51 -4.97
CA GLU A 181 -0.45 2.24 -6.41
C GLU A 181 0.28 3.36 -7.19
N PRO A 182 1.43 3.86 -6.72
CA PRO A 182 2.04 5.10 -7.20
C PRO A 182 2.59 5.02 -8.62
N THR A 183 2.50 3.86 -9.28
CA THR A 183 3.07 3.65 -10.62
C THR A 183 2.08 3.09 -11.63
N THR A 184 0.82 2.89 -11.26
CA THR A 184 -0.19 2.20 -12.10
C THR A 184 -0.47 2.91 -13.43
N ALA A 185 -0.37 4.24 -13.48
CA ALA A 185 -0.62 5.04 -14.70
C ALA A 185 0.65 5.39 -15.49
N LEU A 186 1.79 4.75 -15.20
CA LEU A 186 3.09 5.05 -15.78
C LEU A 186 3.55 3.92 -16.71
N ASP A 187 4.35 4.27 -17.72
CA ASP A 187 5.05 3.26 -18.51
C ASP A 187 6.12 2.52 -17.70
N VAL A 188 6.49 1.33 -18.15
CA VAL A 188 7.41 0.41 -17.41
C VAL A 188 8.75 1.06 -17.11
N THR A 189 9.25 1.93 -17.98
CA THR A 189 10.55 2.60 -17.78
C THR A 189 10.47 3.65 -16.67
N ILE A 190 9.43 4.47 -16.68
CA ILE A 190 9.20 5.47 -15.64
C ILE A 190 8.85 4.79 -14.31
N GLN A 191 8.06 3.71 -14.34
CA GLN A 191 7.77 2.89 -13.16
C GLN A 191 9.08 2.42 -12.47
N ALA A 192 10.01 1.84 -13.24
CA ALA A 192 11.31 1.41 -12.70
C ALA A 192 12.07 2.58 -12.06
N GLN A 193 12.10 3.75 -12.71
CA GLN A 193 12.75 4.94 -12.17
C GLN A 193 12.12 5.44 -10.87
N ILE A 194 10.79 5.38 -10.73
CA ILE A 194 10.09 5.78 -9.49
C ILE A 194 10.40 4.80 -8.36
N ILE A 195 10.45 3.50 -8.64
CA ILE A 195 10.80 2.48 -7.65
C ILE A 195 12.24 2.73 -7.12
N ASP A 196 13.20 2.91 -8.02
CA ASP A 196 14.59 3.17 -7.66
C ASP A 196 14.74 4.52 -6.92
N LEU A 197 13.96 5.53 -7.29
CA LEU A 197 13.89 6.81 -6.59
C LEU A 197 13.41 6.62 -5.14
N VAL A 198 12.27 5.96 -4.93
CA VAL A 198 11.71 5.77 -3.58
C VAL A 198 12.65 4.93 -2.70
N LYS A 199 13.25 3.89 -3.25
CA LYS A 199 14.24 3.07 -2.53
C LYS A 199 15.44 3.90 -2.06
N ARG A 200 16.02 4.70 -2.96
CA ARG A 200 17.13 5.61 -2.62
C ARG A 200 16.73 6.62 -1.54
N LEU A 201 15.54 7.23 -1.67
CA LEU A 201 15.05 8.20 -0.70
C LEU A 201 14.78 7.55 0.65
N GLN A 202 14.24 6.32 0.67
CA GLN A 202 14.04 5.55 1.88
C GLN A 202 15.37 5.29 2.61
N GLU A 203 16.41 4.86 1.88
CA GLU A 203 17.75 4.64 2.44
C GLU A 203 18.39 5.94 2.96
N GLN A 204 18.19 7.06 2.26
CA GLN A 204 18.76 8.37 2.65
C GLN A 204 18.05 9.00 3.87
N LEU A 205 16.73 8.87 3.95
CA LEU A 205 15.90 9.51 4.97
C LEU A 205 15.61 8.59 6.17
N GLY A 206 15.84 7.28 6.04
CA GLY A 206 15.56 6.29 7.08
C GLY A 206 14.05 6.09 7.36
N MET A 207 13.17 6.59 6.49
CA MET A 207 11.73 6.45 6.67
C MET A 207 11.26 5.02 6.38
N ALA A 208 10.14 4.62 6.99
CA ALA A 208 9.43 3.41 6.59
C ALA A 208 8.56 3.68 5.35
N VAL A 209 8.32 2.63 4.53
CA VAL A 209 7.47 2.75 3.34
C VAL A 209 6.44 1.61 3.32
N MET A 210 5.16 1.94 3.24
CA MET A 210 4.10 1.00 2.88
C MET A 210 3.81 1.13 1.39
N TRP A 211 4.19 0.10 0.62
CA TRP A 211 3.98 0.09 -0.83
C TRP A 211 2.81 -0.78 -1.21
N ILE A 212 1.73 -0.16 -1.65
CA ILE A 212 0.51 -0.84 -2.07
C ILE A 212 0.52 -0.98 -3.59
N THR A 213 0.32 -2.19 -4.09
CA THR A 213 0.26 -2.48 -5.52
C THR A 213 -0.44 -3.81 -5.81
N HIS A 214 -0.86 -4.01 -7.04
CA HIS A 214 -1.24 -5.33 -7.57
C HIS A 214 -0.07 -6.03 -8.29
N ASP A 215 1.05 -5.33 -8.51
CA ASP A 215 2.23 -5.85 -9.21
C ASP A 215 3.25 -6.45 -8.22
N LEU A 216 3.26 -7.77 -8.15
CA LEU A 216 4.23 -8.52 -7.35
C LEU A 216 5.67 -8.31 -7.83
N GLY A 217 5.91 -8.10 -9.13
CA GLY A 217 7.25 -7.84 -9.66
C GLY A 217 7.90 -6.60 -9.06
N VAL A 218 7.11 -5.57 -8.80
CA VAL A 218 7.54 -4.35 -8.10
C VAL A 218 7.94 -4.65 -6.67
N VAL A 219 7.08 -5.38 -5.95
CA VAL A 219 7.30 -5.69 -4.53
C VAL A 219 8.53 -6.57 -4.33
N ALA A 220 8.81 -7.49 -5.26
CA ALA A 220 10.02 -8.31 -5.23
C ALA A 220 11.34 -7.51 -5.22
N ARG A 221 11.33 -6.33 -5.86
CA ARG A 221 12.51 -5.45 -5.96
C ARG A 221 12.67 -4.51 -4.76
N LEU A 222 11.56 -4.18 -4.11
CA LEU A 222 11.49 -3.07 -3.17
C LEU A 222 11.34 -3.52 -1.72
N ALA A 223 10.41 -4.44 -1.44
CA ALA A 223 9.97 -4.75 -0.09
C ALA A 223 10.83 -5.80 0.63
N GLN A 224 10.87 -5.74 1.95
CA GLN A 224 11.44 -6.77 2.83
C GLN A 224 10.38 -7.81 3.21
N ARG A 225 9.17 -7.36 3.55
CA ARG A 225 8.03 -8.22 3.88
C ARG A 225 6.83 -7.88 3.01
N ILE A 226 5.90 -8.84 2.92
CA ILE A 226 4.67 -8.72 2.13
C ILE A 226 3.49 -9.14 2.97
N ASN A 227 2.39 -8.38 2.87
CA ASN A 227 1.06 -8.76 3.25
C ASN A 227 0.22 -9.00 1.99
N VAL A 228 -0.26 -10.20 1.78
CA VAL A 228 -1.15 -10.55 0.66
C VAL A 228 -2.59 -10.39 1.14
N MET A 229 -3.34 -9.49 0.49
CA MET A 229 -4.73 -9.20 0.83
C MET A 229 -5.70 -9.84 -0.17
N TYR A 230 -6.79 -10.38 0.34
CA TYR A 230 -7.91 -10.89 -0.45
C TYR A 230 -9.22 -10.65 0.29
N ALA A 231 -10.23 -10.06 -0.37
CA ALA A 231 -11.56 -9.80 0.19
C ALA A 231 -11.54 -9.09 1.57
N GLY A 232 -10.63 -8.13 1.75
CA GLY A 232 -10.49 -7.37 3.00
C GLY A 232 -9.73 -8.10 4.11
N PHE A 233 -9.17 -9.29 3.86
CA PHE A 233 -8.37 -10.05 4.82
C PHE A 233 -6.90 -10.10 4.40
N ILE A 234 -5.98 -10.17 5.36
CA ILE A 234 -4.62 -10.64 5.10
C ILE A 234 -4.68 -12.18 5.13
N ILE A 235 -4.35 -12.81 3.99
CA ILE A 235 -4.44 -14.26 3.82
C ILE A 235 -3.09 -14.96 3.87
N GLU A 236 -2.02 -14.24 3.59
CA GLU A 236 -0.65 -14.71 3.73
C GLU A 236 0.26 -13.51 3.98
N ARG A 237 1.26 -13.67 4.84
CA ARG A 237 2.31 -12.67 5.07
C ARG A 237 3.63 -13.34 5.38
N GLY A 238 4.72 -12.69 4.98
CA GLY A 238 6.06 -13.20 5.24
C GLY A 238 7.14 -12.32 4.64
N ASN A 239 8.38 -12.77 4.77
CA ASN A 239 9.48 -12.16 4.03
C ASN A 239 9.26 -12.37 2.52
N VAL A 240 9.68 -11.39 1.71
CA VAL A 240 9.58 -11.46 0.25
C VAL A 240 10.12 -12.79 -0.28
N LYS A 241 11.32 -13.19 0.15
CA LYS A 241 11.95 -14.45 -0.30
C LYS A 241 11.11 -15.69 -0.01
N ASP A 242 10.43 -15.72 1.15
CA ASP A 242 9.61 -16.86 1.55
C ASP A 242 8.32 -16.91 0.74
N ILE A 243 7.63 -15.79 0.57
CA ILE A 243 6.42 -15.70 -0.25
C ILE A 243 6.68 -16.10 -1.70
N TYR A 244 7.79 -15.64 -2.32
CA TYR A 244 8.10 -15.98 -3.71
C TYR A 244 8.58 -17.41 -3.91
N LYS A 245 9.36 -17.95 -2.98
CA LYS A 245 9.92 -19.30 -3.11
C LYS A 245 8.98 -20.38 -2.56
N ARG A 246 8.17 -20.06 -1.58
CA ARG A 246 7.35 -21.01 -0.81
C ARG A 246 5.97 -20.42 -0.48
N PRO A 247 5.19 -19.96 -1.48
CA PRO A 247 3.83 -19.50 -1.22
C PRO A 247 3.01 -20.64 -0.59
N ARG A 248 2.15 -20.32 0.37
CA ARG A 248 1.36 -21.31 1.14
C ARG A 248 -0.14 -21.17 0.90
N HIS A 249 -0.58 -20.01 0.41
CA HIS A 249 -1.98 -19.83 0.05
C HIS A 249 -2.18 -20.01 -1.46
N PRO A 250 -3.21 -20.78 -1.92
CA PRO A 250 -3.48 -20.96 -3.35
C PRO A 250 -3.68 -19.68 -4.14
N TYR A 251 -4.23 -18.63 -3.52
CA TYR A 251 -4.33 -17.31 -4.14
C TYR A 251 -2.96 -16.68 -4.41
N THR A 252 -2.04 -16.73 -3.44
CA THR A 252 -0.66 -16.23 -3.60
C THR A 252 0.06 -16.99 -4.72
N MET A 253 -0.13 -18.31 -4.78
CA MET A 253 0.40 -19.13 -5.87
C MET A 253 -0.15 -18.69 -7.23
N GLY A 254 -1.45 -18.43 -7.31
CA GLY A 254 -2.09 -17.93 -8.53
C GLY A 254 -1.58 -16.58 -8.96
N LEU A 255 -1.40 -15.65 -8.01
CA LEU A 255 -0.82 -14.34 -8.28
C LEU A 255 0.62 -14.46 -8.81
N LEU A 256 1.45 -15.29 -8.20
CA LEU A 256 2.83 -15.52 -8.65
C LEU A 256 2.88 -16.25 -9.99
N GLY A 257 1.94 -17.18 -10.25
CA GLY A 257 1.82 -17.91 -11.52
C GLY A 257 1.35 -17.03 -12.68
N SER A 258 0.79 -15.84 -12.41
CA SER A 258 0.41 -14.87 -13.43
C SER A 258 1.54 -13.90 -13.82
N LEU A 259 2.69 -13.98 -13.14
CA LEU A 259 3.86 -13.16 -13.50
C LEU A 259 4.60 -13.76 -14.70
N PRO A 260 4.99 -12.94 -15.69
CA PRO A 260 5.88 -13.39 -16.76
C PRO A 260 7.22 -13.85 -16.19
N ARG A 261 7.65 -15.05 -16.56
CA ARG A 261 8.96 -15.58 -16.18
C ARG A 261 9.95 -15.41 -17.32
N LEU A 262 11.15 -14.95 -17.00
CA LEU A 262 12.21 -14.73 -18.00
C LEU A 262 12.79 -16.04 -18.57
N ASP A 263 12.58 -17.14 -17.86
CA ASP A 263 13.06 -18.50 -18.20
C ASP A 263 12.00 -19.35 -18.94
N GLU A 264 10.79 -18.82 -19.19
CA GLU A 264 9.76 -19.49 -19.96
C GLU A 264 9.88 -19.20 -21.47
N GLU A 265 9.52 -20.19 -22.30
CA GLU A 265 9.51 -20.02 -23.76
C GLU A 265 8.53 -18.92 -24.18
N PRO A 266 8.88 -18.07 -25.18
CA PRO A 266 7.99 -17.04 -25.72
C PRO A 266 6.65 -17.67 -26.20
N GLY A 267 5.54 -17.24 -25.62
CA GLY A 267 4.20 -17.75 -25.95
C GLY A 267 3.60 -18.70 -24.93
N THR A 268 4.28 -19.00 -23.82
CA THR A 268 3.69 -19.75 -22.70
C THR A 268 2.52 -18.95 -22.13
N LYS A 269 1.32 -19.58 -22.06
CA LYS A 269 0.14 -18.93 -21.49
C LYS A 269 0.35 -18.67 -20.00
N LEU A 270 0.28 -17.40 -19.57
CA LEU A 270 0.22 -17.04 -18.17
C LEU A 270 -0.99 -17.70 -17.50
N VAL A 271 -0.77 -18.30 -16.35
CA VAL A 271 -1.84 -18.93 -15.58
C VAL A 271 -2.58 -17.84 -14.80
N SER A 272 -3.75 -17.43 -15.30
CA SER A 272 -4.62 -16.50 -14.57
C SER A 272 -5.43 -17.25 -13.50
N ILE A 273 -5.72 -16.55 -12.40
CA ILE A 273 -6.64 -17.05 -11.38
C ILE A 273 -8.06 -17.06 -11.98
N PRO A 274 -8.74 -18.22 -12.10
CA PRO A 274 -10.05 -18.28 -12.71
C PRO A 274 -11.12 -17.58 -11.85
N GLY A 275 -12.20 -17.09 -12.49
CA GLY A 275 -13.33 -16.46 -11.85
C GLY A 275 -13.08 -15.01 -11.41
N LEU A 276 -14.08 -14.42 -10.77
CA LEU A 276 -14.04 -13.05 -10.25
C LEU A 276 -13.80 -13.03 -8.74
N PRO A 277 -13.19 -11.96 -8.18
CA PRO A 277 -13.18 -11.74 -6.74
C PRO A 277 -14.61 -11.75 -6.17
N PRO A 278 -14.80 -12.15 -4.90
CA PRO A 278 -16.11 -12.17 -4.29
C PRO A 278 -16.68 -10.76 -4.12
N ASP A 279 -18.00 -10.65 -4.12
CA ASP A 279 -18.67 -9.45 -3.67
C ASP A 279 -18.38 -9.23 -2.18
N LEU A 280 -18.01 -8.01 -1.82
CA LEU A 280 -17.72 -7.67 -0.43
C LEU A 280 -18.98 -7.38 0.40
N ILE A 281 -20.16 -7.36 -0.21
CA ILE A 281 -21.44 -7.25 0.50
C ILE A 281 -21.81 -8.61 1.10
N ASP A 282 -21.75 -9.68 0.30
CA ASP A 282 -22.16 -11.03 0.67
C ASP A 282 -20.94 -11.94 0.86
N LEU A 283 -20.08 -11.61 1.82
CA LEU A 283 -18.92 -12.46 2.11
C LEU A 283 -19.35 -13.81 2.71
N PRO A 284 -18.80 -14.94 2.21
CA PRO A 284 -19.09 -16.26 2.73
C PRO A 284 -18.62 -16.41 4.19
N PRO A 285 -19.28 -17.27 5.00
CA PRO A 285 -18.84 -17.54 6.38
C PRO A 285 -17.47 -18.21 6.43
N GLY A 286 -17.13 -19.01 5.42
CA GLY A 286 -15.84 -19.69 5.27
C GLY A 286 -14.77 -18.84 4.59
N CYS A 287 -13.84 -19.52 3.93
CA CYS A 287 -12.76 -18.88 3.18
C CYS A 287 -13.31 -18.16 1.94
N PRO A 288 -13.08 -16.85 1.77
CA PRO A 288 -13.62 -16.12 0.63
C PRO A 288 -13.02 -16.53 -0.72
N PHE A 289 -11.91 -17.27 -0.72
CA PHE A 289 -11.28 -17.78 -1.95
C PHE A 289 -11.86 -19.11 -2.44
N VAL A 290 -12.75 -19.77 -1.70
CA VAL A 290 -13.34 -21.09 -2.05
C VAL A 290 -13.83 -21.17 -3.50
N PRO A 291 -14.60 -20.19 -4.05
CA PRO A 291 -15.12 -20.29 -5.40
C PRO A 291 -14.04 -20.35 -6.51
N ARG A 292 -12.82 -19.94 -6.19
CA ARG A 292 -11.67 -19.88 -7.11
C ARG A 292 -10.57 -20.86 -6.74
N CYS A 293 -10.73 -21.59 -5.63
CA CYS A 293 -9.69 -22.45 -5.06
C CYS A 293 -9.78 -23.88 -5.59
N THR A 294 -8.76 -24.35 -6.30
CA THR A 294 -8.67 -25.74 -6.78
C THR A 294 -8.39 -26.75 -5.65
N TYR A 295 -8.07 -26.27 -4.45
CA TYR A 295 -7.78 -27.09 -3.27
C TYR A 295 -8.89 -27.01 -2.21
N ALA A 296 -10.07 -26.47 -2.55
CA ALA A 296 -11.17 -26.30 -1.61
C ALA A 296 -11.67 -27.65 -1.08
N VAL A 297 -12.02 -27.68 0.20
CA VAL A 297 -12.68 -28.80 0.90
C VAL A 297 -13.85 -28.25 1.72
N ASP A 298 -14.75 -29.13 2.20
CA ASP A 298 -15.98 -28.74 2.92
C ASP A 298 -15.70 -27.79 4.09
N ARG A 299 -14.67 -28.06 4.85
CA ARG A 299 -14.26 -27.14 5.95
C ARG A 299 -13.98 -25.71 5.49
N CYS A 300 -13.46 -25.52 4.26
CA CYS A 300 -13.21 -24.18 3.72
C CYS A 300 -14.50 -23.40 3.46
N VAL A 301 -15.62 -24.11 3.19
CA VAL A 301 -16.94 -23.49 2.97
C VAL A 301 -17.55 -23.05 4.30
N GLU A 302 -17.39 -23.87 5.34
CA GLU A 302 -18.04 -23.70 6.62
C GLU A 302 -17.30 -22.77 7.57
N GLU A 303 -15.95 -22.86 7.58
CA GLU A 303 -15.11 -22.20 8.58
C GLU A 303 -14.01 -21.37 7.91
N ARG A 304 -13.87 -20.10 8.32
CA ARG A 304 -12.80 -19.21 7.85
C ARG A 304 -11.48 -19.53 8.54
N PRO A 305 -10.41 -19.81 7.76
CA PRO A 305 -9.09 -20.01 8.34
C PRO A 305 -8.54 -18.68 8.90
N THR A 306 -7.90 -18.77 10.05
CA THR A 306 -7.12 -17.66 10.64
C THR A 306 -5.66 -17.77 10.25
N LEU A 307 -4.92 -16.66 10.32
CA LEU A 307 -3.47 -16.67 10.10
C LEU A 307 -2.78 -17.56 11.14
N LYS A 308 -2.04 -18.55 10.68
CA LYS A 308 -1.22 -19.46 11.49
C LYS A 308 0.21 -19.45 10.98
N GLU A 309 1.18 -19.68 11.82
CA GLU A 309 2.57 -19.87 11.41
C GLU A 309 2.67 -21.04 10.45
N ALA A 310 3.35 -20.79 9.33
CA ALA A 310 3.73 -21.79 8.35
C ALA A 310 5.21 -22.16 8.56
N ASP A 311 6.02 -22.25 7.53
CA ASP A 311 7.43 -22.63 7.60
C ASP A 311 8.31 -21.51 8.14
N GLY A 312 8.69 -21.56 9.37
CA GLY A 312 9.69 -20.67 9.98
C GLY A 312 9.13 -19.36 10.54
N VAL A 313 10.02 -18.57 11.11
CA VAL A 313 9.70 -17.32 11.79
C VAL A 313 9.15 -16.30 10.80
N ASN A 314 8.00 -15.70 11.13
CA ASN A 314 7.35 -14.61 10.38
C ASN A 314 6.67 -14.97 9.05
N HIS A 315 6.48 -16.26 8.71
CA HIS A 315 5.64 -16.67 7.59
C HIS A 315 4.31 -17.20 8.12
N THR A 316 3.21 -16.50 7.88
CA THR A 316 1.87 -16.91 8.33
C THR A 316 0.89 -16.99 7.17
N VAL A 317 -0.05 -17.93 7.25
CA VAL A 317 -1.04 -18.20 6.20
C VAL A 317 -2.41 -18.53 6.78
N ALA A 318 -3.46 -18.04 6.12
CA ALA A 318 -4.85 -18.35 6.43
C ALA A 318 -5.39 -19.41 5.44
N CYS A 319 -4.93 -20.65 5.57
CA CYS A 319 -5.37 -21.77 4.73
C CYS A 319 -5.38 -23.07 5.55
N TRP A 320 -6.50 -23.84 5.47
CA TRP A 320 -6.61 -25.14 6.17
C TRP A 320 -5.71 -26.22 5.59
N ARG A 321 -5.32 -26.11 4.32
CA ARG A 321 -4.56 -27.11 3.59
C ARG A 321 -3.13 -26.69 3.22
N TRP A 322 -2.61 -25.68 3.86
CA TRP A 322 -1.29 -25.15 3.49
C TRP A 322 -0.16 -26.19 3.57
N GLU A 323 -0.22 -27.14 4.52
CA GLU A 323 0.79 -28.21 4.68
C GLU A 323 0.79 -29.19 3.48
N GLU A 324 -0.41 -29.61 3.05
CA GLU A 324 -0.56 -30.51 1.91
C GLU A 324 -0.16 -29.84 0.59
N ILE A 325 -0.47 -28.55 0.45
CA ILE A 325 -0.09 -27.74 -0.71
C ILE A 325 1.43 -27.59 -0.77
N ALA A 326 2.06 -27.38 0.37
CA ALA A 326 3.51 -27.30 0.53
C ALA A 326 4.25 -28.54 -0.01
N GLY A 327 3.70 -29.72 0.21
CA GLY A 327 4.28 -30.98 -0.24
C GLY A 327 4.21 -31.21 -1.77
N ARG A 328 3.34 -30.48 -2.47
CA ARG A 328 3.14 -30.61 -3.94
C ARG A 328 3.93 -29.61 -4.77
N SER A 329 4.53 -28.60 -4.14
CA SER A 329 5.31 -27.54 -4.80
C SER A 329 6.80 -27.89 -4.96
N ARG A 330 7.14 -29.19 -4.94
CA ARG A 330 8.52 -29.70 -5.19
C ARG A 330 8.62 -30.37 -6.54
#